data_f8dd43d31e98741e5948eee8aa7bd9db
#
_entry.id   f8dd43d31e98741e5948eee8aa7bd9db
#
_cell.length_a   1.000
_cell.length_b   1.000
_cell.length_c   1.000
_cell.angle_alpha   90.00
_cell.angle_beta   90.00
_cell.angle_gamma   90.00
#
_symmetry.space_group_name_H-M   'P 1'
#
loop_
_entity.id
_entity.type
_entity.pdbx_description
1 polymer ?
#
loop_
_entity_poly.entity_id
_entity_poly.type
_entity_poly.pdbx_seq_one_letter_code
_entity_poly.pdbx_strand_id
1 'polypeptide(L)'
;MLRKLAIAAGVIGAMAISGGAQAQNGFRLCNLSSINLEVAKALNTGNKDPAGRPIIISEGWYQFAKGECAVLWSGKLQYRYYLLYGQAKEANKEWKGDIPICVSRQPFTITSDLCPPDKYRRMFFQVDTGENDGWTQNLRD
;
A
#
# COMPACT_ATOMS: atom_id res chain seq x y z
N MET A 1 22.14 -19.79 -2.78
CA MET A 1 21.97 -20.19 -2.63
C MET A 1 22.03 -20.10 -2.50
N LEU A 2 21.85 -19.90 -2.50
CA LEU A 2 21.62 -20.35 -2.63
C LEU A 2 21.48 -20.33 -2.52
N ARG A 3 21.39 -20.09 -2.39
CA ARG A 3 21.04 -20.50 -2.55
C ARG A 3 20.98 -20.61 -2.69
N LYS A 4 21.03 -20.66 -2.69
CA LYS A 4 20.79 -21.00 -3.04
C LYS A 4 20.59 -21.22 -3.20
N LEU A 5 20.94 -21.27 -3.36
CA LEU A 5 20.50 -21.83 -3.72
C LEU A 5 20.35 -21.94 -3.95
N ALA A 6 20.41 -22.04 -4.21
CA ALA A 6 20.13 -22.37 -4.37
C ALA A 6 19.93 -22.41 -4.65
N ILE A 7 19.97 -22.51 -4.69
CA ILE A 7 19.52 -22.95 -4.95
C ILE A 7 19.50 -22.99 -5.28
N ALA A 8 19.48 -23.12 -5.61
CA ALA A 8 19.19 -23.42 -5.73
C ALA A 8 19.14 -23.43 -6.13
N ALA A 9 19.24 -23.69 -6.34
CA ALA A 9 18.91 -23.96 -6.43
C ALA A 9 18.74 -23.57 -6.82
N GLY A 10 18.75 -23.93 -7.19
CA GLY A 10 18.28 -23.74 -7.21
C GLY A 10 17.89 -23.44 -7.65
N VAL A 11 17.81 -23.23 -8.04
CA VAL A 11 17.23 -23.08 -8.06
C VAL A 11 17.01 -22.75 -8.34
N ILE A 12 16.72 -22.75 -8.63
CA ILE A 12 16.26 -22.50 -8.54
C ILE A 12 15.97 -22.07 -8.66
N GLY A 13 15.86 -22.33 -9.06
CA GLY A 13 15.32 -21.80 -8.73
C GLY A 13 14.73 -21.52 -8.83
N ALA A 14 14.01 -21.16 -9.20
CA ALA A 14 13.43 -20.84 -8.75
C ALA A 14 12.96 -20.51 -8.66
N MET A 15 12.38 -20.22 -9.05
CA MET A 15 11.93 -19.85 -8.52
C MET A 15 11.32 -19.73 -8.39
N ALA A 16 10.87 -19.84 -8.82
CA ALA A 16 10.41 -19.69 -8.29
C ALA A 16 9.82 -19.59 -8.18
N ILE A 17 9.33 -19.60 -8.41
CA ILE A 17 8.79 -19.55 -7.87
C ILE A 17 8.18 -19.52 -7.62
N SER A 18 7.90 -19.59 -7.86
CA SER A 18 7.38 -19.57 -7.24
C SER A 18 6.97 -19.34 -6.70
N GLY A 19 6.68 -19.43 -6.63
CA GLY A 19 6.22 -19.23 -5.90
C GLY A 19 5.89 -18.98 -5.34
N GLY A 20 5.88 -19.00 -5.07
CA GLY A 20 5.56 -18.69 -4.36
C GLY A 20 5.30 -18.27 -3.80
N ALA A 21 5.64 -18.08 -3.82
CA ALA A 21 5.21 -17.45 -2.95
C ALA A 21 4.08 -17.05 -2.51
N GLN A 22 3.57 -17.37 -2.61
CA GLN A 22 2.55 -17.11 -2.26
C GLN A 22 2.04 -17.32 -1.06
N ALA A 23 1.79 -17.50 -0.51
CA ALA A 23 1.26 -17.76 0.80
C ALA A 23 1.70 -16.82 1.90
N GLN A 24 2.41 -15.78 1.60
CA GLN A 24 2.75 -14.79 2.59
C GLN A 24 1.53 -13.95 2.94
N ASN A 25 1.28 -13.77 4.25
CA ASN A 25 0.23 -12.91 4.73
C ASN A 25 0.67 -11.45 4.65
N GLY A 26 -0.33 -10.55 4.64
CA GLY A 26 -0.06 -9.12 4.68
C GLY A 26 -0.11 -8.47 3.32
N PHE A 27 -0.16 -7.15 3.36
CA PHE A 27 -0.19 -6.32 2.15
C PHE A 27 1.19 -5.69 1.98
N ARG A 28 1.87 -6.05 0.92
CA ARG A 28 3.20 -5.56 0.58
C ARG A 28 3.11 -4.61 -0.59
N LEU A 29 3.87 -3.54 -0.51
CA LEU A 29 4.00 -2.58 -1.61
C LEU A 29 5.44 -2.55 -2.07
N CYS A 30 5.65 -2.57 -3.39
CA CYS A 30 6.98 -2.47 -3.99
C CYS A 30 7.03 -1.27 -4.92
N ASN A 31 8.06 -0.45 -4.76
CA ASN A 31 8.32 0.66 -5.68
C ASN A 31 9.18 0.15 -6.82
N LEU A 32 8.55 -0.22 -7.93
CA LEU A 32 9.24 -0.67 -9.14
C LEU A 32 9.33 0.45 -10.16
N SER A 33 9.11 1.70 -9.73
CA SER A 33 9.31 2.87 -10.59
C SER A 33 10.77 3.28 -10.62
N SER A 34 11.08 4.24 -11.45
CA SER A 34 12.45 4.74 -11.62
C SER A 34 12.81 5.86 -10.63
N ILE A 35 11.93 6.21 -9.70
CA ILE A 35 12.14 7.35 -8.80
C ILE A 35 11.75 6.98 -7.37
N ASN A 36 12.33 7.71 -6.41
CA ASN A 36 11.91 7.60 -5.01
C ASN A 36 10.54 8.25 -4.86
N LEU A 37 9.72 7.69 -3.98
CA LEU A 37 8.36 8.20 -3.77
C LEU A 37 7.93 8.02 -2.33
N GLU A 38 6.82 8.63 -1.99
CA GLU A 38 6.18 8.45 -0.70
C GLU A 38 4.74 8.01 -0.91
N VAL A 39 4.23 7.23 0.03
CA VAL A 39 2.93 6.57 -0.09
C VAL A 39 2.09 6.86 1.15
N ALA A 40 0.82 7.13 0.93
CA ALA A 40 -0.18 7.12 1.97
C ALA A 40 -1.09 5.92 1.75
N LYS A 41 -1.52 5.31 2.83
CA LYS A 41 -2.44 4.17 2.81
C LYS A 41 -3.72 4.53 3.52
N ALA A 42 -4.81 3.87 3.16
CA ALA A 42 -6.09 4.10 3.83
C ALA A 42 -6.94 2.84 3.80
N LEU A 43 -7.84 2.77 4.76
CA LEU A 43 -8.71 1.62 4.92
C LEU A 43 -10.08 2.10 5.39
N ASN A 44 -11.12 1.65 4.71
CA ASN A 44 -12.48 1.84 5.20
C ASN A 44 -12.76 0.69 6.16
N THR A 45 -12.95 1.00 7.45
CA THR A 45 -13.12 -0.01 8.48
C THR A 45 -14.45 -0.74 8.41
N GLY A 46 -15.40 -0.20 7.63
CA GLY A 46 -16.75 -0.73 7.59
C GLY A 46 -17.62 -0.26 8.76
N ASN A 47 -17.03 0.46 9.71
CA ASN A 47 -17.75 1.03 10.85
C ASN A 47 -18.16 2.46 10.54
N LYS A 48 -19.08 2.98 11.34
CA LYS A 48 -19.56 4.36 11.21
C LYS A 48 -19.46 5.08 12.54
N ASP A 49 -19.26 6.38 12.49
CA ASP A 49 -19.26 7.23 13.68
C ASP A 49 -20.72 7.51 14.12
N PRO A 50 -20.92 8.17 15.27
CA PRO A 50 -22.27 8.45 15.74
C PRO A 50 -23.11 9.29 14.78
N ALA A 51 -22.48 10.05 13.89
CA ALA A 51 -23.17 10.84 12.88
C ALA A 51 -23.45 10.07 11.60
N GLY A 52 -23.10 8.76 11.54
CA GLY A 52 -23.35 7.91 10.39
C GLY A 52 -22.28 7.99 9.30
N ARG A 53 -21.16 8.67 9.55
CA ARG A 53 -20.10 8.78 8.57
C ARG A 53 -19.16 7.58 8.65
N PRO A 54 -18.63 7.11 7.51
CA PRO A 54 -17.68 5.99 7.53
C PRO A 54 -16.44 6.35 8.37
N ILE A 55 -15.94 5.38 9.11
CA ILE A 55 -14.65 5.54 9.81
C ILE A 55 -13.57 5.02 8.88
N ILE A 56 -12.79 5.94 8.35
CA ILE A 56 -11.69 5.64 7.44
C ILE A 56 -10.40 5.97 8.18
N ILE A 57 -9.46 5.04 8.13
CA ILE A 57 -8.14 5.25 8.73
C ILE A 57 -7.16 5.50 7.59
N SER A 58 -6.53 6.67 7.60
CA SER A 58 -5.48 7.00 6.63
C SER A 58 -4.20 7.33 7.36
N GLU A 59 -3.07 6.89 6.79
CA GLU A 59 -1.76 7.04 7.40
C GLU A 59 -0.72 7.33 6.33
N GLY A 60 0.25 8.13 6.65
CA GLY A 60 1.36 8.45 5.76
C GLY A 60 2.39 9.31 6.49
N TRP A 61 3.48 9.58 5.91
CA TRP A 61 3.91 9.17 4.56
C TRP A 61 5.00 8.12 4.69
N TYR A 62 4.87 7.04 3.96
CA TYR A 62 5.85 5.95 3.94
C TYR A 62 6.82 6.19 2.78
N GLN A 63 8.11 6.24 3.07
CA GLN A 63 9.13 6.53 2.06
C GLN A 63 9.57 5.25 1.38
N PHE A 64 9.61 5.25 0.05
CA PHE A 64 10.02 4.10 -0.74
C PHE A 64 11.10 4.54 -1.74
N ALA A 65 12.31 4.07 -1.53
CA ALA A 65 13.35 4.22 -2.52
C ALA A 65 13.05 3.32 -3.72
N LYS A 66 13.71 3.61 -4.84
CA LYS A 66 13.60 2.77 -6.03
C LYS A 66 13.92 1.32 -5.67
N GLY A 67 13.05 0.38 -6.06
CA GLY A 67 13.22 -1.04 -5.82
C GLY A 67 12.88 -1.50 -4.42
N GLU A 68 12.51 -0.61 -3.53
CA GLU A 68 12.20 -0.96 -2.15
C GLU A 68 10.79 -1.53 -2.03
N CYS A 69 10.67 -2.57 -1.21
CA CYS A 69 9.38 -3.16 -0.84
C CYS A 69 9.21 -3.07 0.67
N ALA A 70 7.98 -2.91 1.11
CA ALA A 70 7.67 -2.91 2.54
C ALA A 70 6.24 -3.42 2.76
N VAL A 71 6.01 -3.98 3.94
CA VAL A 71 4.67 -4.44 4.34
C VAL A 71 3.93 -3.26 4.94
N LEU A 72 2.79 -2.89 4.35
CA LEU A 72 1.96 -1.80 4.83
C LEU A 72 0.91 -2.25 5.84
N TRP A 73 0.40 -3.46 5.68
CA TRP A 73 -0.50 -4.09 6.65
C TRP A 73 0.03 -5.49 6.89
N SER A 74 0.39 -5.79 8.14
CA SER A 74 0.96 -7.08 8.50
C SER A 74 -0.15 -8.06 8.87
N GLY A 75 0.20 -9.35 8.82
CA GLY A 75 -0.71 -10.41 9.17
C GLY A 75 -1.70 -10.73 8.06
N LYS A 76 -2.56 -11.70 8.31
CA LYS A 76 -3.58 -12.11 7.36
C LYS A 76 -4.51 -10.95 7.04
N LEU A 77 -4.80 -10.73 5.76
CA LEU A 77 -5.64 -9.61 5.34
C LEU A 77 -7.06 -9.78 5.89
N GLN A 78 -7.56 -8.72 6.54
CA GLN A 78 -8.87 -8.71 7.17
C GLN A 78 -9.94 -8.08 6.28
N TYR A 79 -9.52 -7.42 5.19
CA TYR A 79 -10.41 -6.69 4.30
C TYR A 79 -10.14 -7.11 2.88
N ARG A 80 -11.07 -6.82 2.00
CA ARG A 80 -10.91 -7.07 0.58
C ARG A 80 -10.31 -5.88 -0.15
N TYR A 81 -10.72 -4.65 0.23
CA TYR A 81 -10.35 -3.43 -0.46
C TYR A 81 -9.40 -2.58 0.36
N TYR A 82 -8.30 -2.18 -0.25
CA TYR A 82 -7.27 -1.35 0.36
C TYR A 82 -7.05 -0.13 -0.52
N LEU A 83 -6.73 1.01 0.09
CA LEU A 83 -6.61 2.27 -0.63
C LEU A 83 -5.18 2.78 -0.53
N LEU A 84 -4.64 3.25 -1.64
CA LEU A 84 -3.27 3.73 -1.73
C LEU A 84 -3.21 5.02 -2.54
N TYR A 85 -2.25 5.87 -2.19
CA TYR A 85 -1.88 7.03 -2.96
C TYR A 85 -0.37 7.19 -2.90
N GLY A 86 0.26 7.37 -4.07
CA GLY A 86 1.70 7.58 -4.15
C GLY A 86 2.02 8.90 -4.83
N GLN A 87 3.11 9.53 -4.39
CA GLN A 87 3.56 10.76 -5.05
C GLN A 87 5.07 10.85 -5.04
N ALA A 88 5.61 11.40 -6.12
CA ALA A 88 7.00 11.77 -6.24
C ALA A 88 7.02 13.25 -6.59
N LYS A 89 7.13 14.11 -5.56
CA LYS A 89 6.98 15.55 -5.72
C LYS A 89 7.99 16.14 -6.68
N GLU A 90 9.23 15.65 -6.60
CA GLU A 90 10.32 16.18 -7.43
C GLU A 90 10.11 15.89 -8.91
N ALA A 91 9.39 14.82 -9.23
CA ALA A 91 9.08 14.45 -10.61
C ALA A 91 7.68 14.86 -11.01
N ASN A 92 6.93 15.50 -10.12
CA ASN A 92 5.54 15.89 -10.33
C ASN A 92 4.71 14.69 -10.81
N LYS A 93 4.87 13.55 -10.12
CA LYS A 93 4.24 12.30 -10.52
C LYS A 93 3.40 11.74 -9.39
N GLU A 94 2.25 11.17 -9.75
CA GLU A 94 1.31 10.61 -8.80
C GLU A 94 0.82 9.24 -9.26
N TRP A 95 0.58 8.37 -8.29
CA TRP A 95 -0.14 7.11 -8.48
C TRP A 95 -1.46 7.30 -7.74
N LYS A 96 -2.55 7.46 -8.48
CA LYS A 96 -3.82 7.91 -7.91
C LYS A 96 -5.00 7.24 -8.59
N GLY A 97 -6.16 7.44 -7.99
CA GLY A 97 -7.44 6.98 -8.53
C GLY A 97 -8.49 8.06 -8.42
N ASP A 98 -9.65 7.71 -7.88
CA ASP A 98 -10.79 8.62 -7.83
C ASP A 98 -11.49 8.64 -6.47
N ILE A 99 -10.84 8.12 -5.42
CA ILE A 99 -11.44 8.07 -4.09
C ILE A 99 -10.79 9.12 -3.21
N PRO A 100 -11.52 10.20 -2.83
CA PRO A 100 -10.94 11.29 -2.03
C PRO A 100 -10.76 10.86 -0.58
N ILE A 101 -9.54 10.96 -0.08
CA ILE A 101 -9.19 10.60 1.30
C ILE A 101 -8.37 11.74 1.90
N CYS A 102 -8.67 12.06 3.15
CA CYS A 102 -7.99 13.14 3.87
C CYS A 102 -6.56 12.73 4.24
N VAL A 103 -5.61 13.61 3.97
CA VAL A 103 -4.20 13.42 4.30
C VAL A 103 -3.66 14.72 4.90
N SER A 104 -2.42 14.67 5.40
CA SER A 104 -1.73 15.84 5.93
C SER A 104 -0.38 15.99 5.22
N ARG A 105 0.20 17.19 5.28
CA ARG A 105 1.55 17.40 4.76
C ARG A 105 2.60 16.74 5.63
N GLN A 106 2.36 16.68 6.93
CA GLN A 106 3.23 16.03 7.90
C GLN A 106 2.86 14.56 8.03
N PRO A 107 3.73 13.72 8.62
CA PRO A 107 3.33 12.36 8.96
C PRO A 107 2.02 12.38 9.76
N PHE A 108 1.13 11.45 9.47
CA PHE A 108 -0.23 11.53 10.01
C PHE A 108 -0.85 10.15 10.20
N THR A 109 -1.81 10.11 11.12
CA THR A 109 -2.82 9.05 11.23
C THR A 109 -4.15 9.75 11.46
N ILE A 110 -5.06 9.59 10.51
CA ILE A 110 -6.38 10.22 10.54
C ILE A 110 -7.42 9.11 10.59
N THR A 111 -8.31 9.17 11.59
CA THR A 111 -9.30 8.10 11.82
C THR A 111 -10.72 8.62 11.61
N SER A 112 -10.90 9.49 10.63
CA SER A 112 -12.18 10.14 10.38
C SER A 112 -12.34 10.42 8.90
N ASP A 113 -13.59 10.46 8.42
CA ASP A 113 -13.90 10.92 7.07
C ASP A 113 -13.87 12.45 6.96
N LEU A 114 -13.81 13.15 8.10
CA LEU A 114 -13.73 14.60 8.10
C LEU A 114 -12.32 15.06 7.76
N CYS A 115 -12.23 16.15 6.99
CA CYS A 115 -10.96 16.71 6.58
C CYS A 115 -10.91 18.18 7.01
N PRO A 116 -10.24 18.47 8.15
CA PRO A 116 -10.15 19.84 8.68
C PRO A 116 -9.43 20.78 7.72
N PRO A 117 -9.57 22.11 7.92
CA PRO A 117 -8.96 23.11 7.01
C PRO A 117 -7.44 23.04 6.90
N ASP A 118 -6.75 22.51 7.91
CA ASP A 118 -5.29 22.37 7.89
C ASP A 118 -4.83 21.10 7.17
N LYS A 119 -5.76 20.32 6.66
CA LYS A 119 -5.49 19.09 5.92
C LYS A 119 -6.11 19.18 4.53
N TYR A 120 -5.90 18.17 3.71
CA TYR A 120 -6.38 18.19 2.35
C TYR A 120 -6.68 16.79 1.87
N ARG A 121 -7.37 16.68 0.72
CA ARG A 121 -7.70 15.37 0.15
C ARG A 121 -6.80 15.05 -1.02
N ARG A 122 -6.48 13.76 -1.15
CA ARG A 122 -5.82 13.20 -2.33
C ARG A 122 -6.69 12.08 -2.88
N MET A 123 -6.55 11.82 -4.16
CA MET A 123 -7.38 10.84 -4.85
C MET A 123 -6.67 9.49 -4.83
N PHE A 124 -7.10 8.63 -3.92
CA PHE A 124 -6.55 7.29 -3.74
C PHE A 124 -7.11 6.34 -4.78
N PHE A 125 -6.33 5.30 -5.10
CA PHE A 125 -6.83 4.20 -5.91
C PHE A 125 -7.10 3.00 -5.02
N GLN A 126 -8.04 2.16 -5.47
CA GLN A 126 -8.48 1.01 -4.71
C GLN A 126 -7.82 -0.26 -5.24
N VAL A 127 -7.37 -1.10 -4.34
CA VAL A 127 -6.82 -2.41 -4.64
C VAL A 127 -7.80 -3.45 -4.11
N ASP A 128 -8.29 -4.31 -5.02
CA ASP A 128 -9.17 -5.41 -4.68
C ASP A 128 -8.32 -6.66 -4.48
N THR A 129 -8.16 -7.08 -3.24
CA THR A 129 -7.35 -8.25 -2.91
C THR A 129 -8.15 -9.56 -2.98
N GLY A 130 -9.44 -9.47 -3.30
CA GLY A 130 -10.29 -10.66 -3.35
C GLY A 130 -10.40 -11.30 -1.98
N GLU A 131 -10.22 -12.61 -1.93
CA GLU A 131 -10.25 -13.38 -0.68
C GLU A 131 -8.86 -13.87 -0.29
N ASN A 132 -7.82 -13.20 -0.78
CA ASN A 132 -6.45 -13.60 -0.50
C ASN A 132 -6.02 -13.19 0.90
N ASP A 133 -5.18 -14.01 1.52
CA ASP A 133 -4.61 -13.70 2.84
C ASP A 133 -3.42 -12.76 2.74
N GLY A 134 -2.85 -12.62 1.56
CA GLY A 134 -1.74 -11.72 1.29
C GLY A 134 -1.82 -11.13 -0.11
N TRP A 135 -1.13 -10.01 -0.31
CA TRP A 135 -1.14 -9.30 -1.59
C TRP A 135 0.16 -8.51 -1.75
N THR A 136 0.66 -8.46 -2.97
CA THR A 136 1.77 -7.58 -3.31
C THR A 136 1.30 -6.63 -4.41
N GLN A 137 1.40 -5.34 -4.13
CA GLN A 137 1.07 -4.29 -5.08
C GLN A 137 2.35 -3.62 -5.55
N ASN A 138 2.51 -3.49 -6.86
CA ASN A 138 3.67 -2.84 -7.45
C ASN A 138 3.27 -1.47 -7.98
N LEU A 139 4.13 -0.49 -7.77
CA LEU A 139 4.00 0.82 -8.40
C LEU A 139 5.05 0.92 -9.49
N ARG A 140 4.63 1.22 -10.71
CA ARG A 140 5.52 1.31 -11.88
C ARG A 140 5.37 2.66 -12.55
N ASP A 141 6.36 3.01 -13.36
CA ASP A 141 6.30 4.22 -14.19
C ASP A 141 5.12 4.18 -15.17
#